data_daf780f42b44913bba3aee0bc280e7f5
#
_entry.id   daf780f42b44913bba3aee0bc280e7f5
#
_cell.length_a   1.000
_cell.length_b   1.000
_cell.length_c   1.000
_cell.angle_alpha   90.00
_cell.angle_beta   90.00
_cell.angle_gamma   90.00
#
_symmetry.space_group_name_H-M   'P 1'
#
loop_
_entity.id
_entity.type
_entity.pdbx_description
1 polymer ?
#
loop_
_entity_poly.entity_id
_entity_poly.type
_entity_poly.pdbx_seq_one_letter_code
_entity_poly.pdbx_strand_id
1 'polypeptide(L)'
;MRQTLKVVFVILFEAMAIAFALFFFWRTQQQYEAIAQSALVEIQSGTAFLLLPLILPLLHLLSIAEKRFANGPKQAKFRKLQSKLFILFVLILLGSGFVINQMVISQLNIQGYQACSMVSHQARSTFTTYSKDSALCPKS
;
A
#
# COMPACT_ATOMS: atom_id res chain seq x y z
N MET A 1 -6.31 30.93 -17.17
CA MET A 1 -6.72 29.59 -17.60
C MET A 1 -5.67 28.50 -17.38
N ARG A 2 -4.41 28.62 -17.79
CA ARG A 2 -3.37 27.57 -17.61
C ARG A 2 -3.03 27.24 -16.17
N GLN A 3 -3.06 28.18 -15.24
CA GLN A 3 -2.76 27.94 -13.82
C GLN A 3 -3.87 27.20 -13.10
N THR A 4 -5.12 27.57 -13.37
CA THR A 4 -6.30 26.92 -12.78
C THR A 4 -6.37 25.44 -13.18
N LEU A 5 -6.08 25.13 -14.46
CA LEU A 5 -6.05 23.76 -14.96
C LEU A 5 -5.00 22.91 -14.25
N LYS A 6 -3.81 23.46 -13.97
CA LYS A 6 -2.74 22.76 -13.21
C LYS A 6 -3.16 22.44 -11.78
N VAL A 7 -3.80 23.40 -11.11
CA VAL A 7 -4.27 23.21 -9.73
C VAL A 7 -5.35 22.12 -9.67
N VAL A 8 -6.33 22.18 -10.58
CA VAL A 8 -7.38 21.13 -10.67
C VAL A 8 -6.78 19.75 -10.90
N PHE A 9 -5.78 19.65 -11.78
CA PHE A 9 -5.12 18.38 -12.09
C PHE A 9 -4.38 17.81 -10.88
N VAL A 10 -3.69 18.65 -10.12
CA VAL A 10 -3.00 18.24 -8.88
C VAL A 10 -4.01 17.74 -7.84
N ILE A 11 -5.09 18.47 -7.61
CA ILE A 11 -6.13 18.08 -6.65
C ILE A 11 -6.77 16.74 -7.03
N LEU A 12 -7.07 16.53 -8.31
CA LEU A 12 -7.63 15.26 -8.80
C LEU A 12 -6.65 14.09 -8.56
N PHE A 13 -5.35 14.29 -8.83
CA PHE A 13 -4.34 13.27 -8.60
C PHE A 13 -4.18 12.93 -7.12
N GLU A 14 -4.21 13.92 -6.23
CA GLU A 14 -4.15 13.71 -4.78
C GLU A 14 -5.39 12.99 -4.26
N ALA A 15 -6.58 13.38 -4.72
CA ALA A 15 -7.82 12.69 -4.38
C ALA A 15 -7.79 11.22 -4.82
N MET A 16 -7.26 10.94 -6.00
CA MET A 16 -7.09 9.58 -6.51
C MET A 16 -6.10 8.78 -5.68
N ALA A 17 -4.98 9.37 -5.26
CA ALA A 17 -3.99 8.72 -4.39
C ALA A 17 -4.60 8.34 -3.03
N ILE A 18 -5.39 9.23 -2.44
CA ILE A 18 -6.10 8.97 -1.18
C ILE A 18 -7.15 7.86 -1.38
N ALA A 19 -7.90 7.88 -2.48
CA ALA A 19 -8.88 6.84 -2.80
C ALA A 19 -8.23 5.46 -2.94
N PHE A 20 -7.06 5.36 -3.56
CA PHE A 20 -6.30 4.10 -3.63
C PHE A 20 -5.85 3.61 -2.26
N ALA A 21 -5.39 4.50 -1.38
CA ALA A 21 -5.02 4.13 -0.01
C ALA A 21 -6.22 3.62 0.79
N LEU A 22 -7.36 4.31 0.72
CA LEU A 22 -8.60 3.88 1.37
C LEU A 22 -9.08 2.53 0.84
N PHE A 23 -8.99 2.31 -0.48
CA PHE A 23 -9.31 1.04 -1.10
C PHE A 23 -8.39 -0.09 -0.60
N PHE A 24 -7.08 0.18 -0.43
CA PHE A 24 -6.13 -0.78 0.14
C PHE A 24 -6.53 -1.18 1.56
N PHE A 25 -6.84 -0.22 2.44
CA PHE A 25 -7.26 -0.51 3.81
C PHE A 25 -8.58 -1.29 3.85
N TRP A 26 -9.54 -0.91 3.04
CA TRP A 26 -10.81 -1.62 2.93
C TRP A 26 -10.63 -3.07 2.47
N ARG A 27 -9.80 -3.31 1.44
CA ARG A 27 -9.46 -4.67 0.97
C ARG A 27 -8.77 -5.49 2.05
N THR A 28 -7.84 -4.89 2.80
CA THR A 28 -7.14 -5.56 3.89
C THR A 28 -8.12 -5.96 4.99
N GLN A 29 -9.05 -5.08 5.35
CA GLN A 29 -10.08 -5.39 6.33
C GLN A 29 -10.98 -6.55 5.87
N GLN A 30 -11.43 -6.55 4.62
CA GLN A 30 -12.19 -7.66 4.05
C GLN A 30 -11.44 -8.99 4.10
N GLN A 31 -10.14 -8.98 3.86
CA GLN A 31 -9.31 -10.19 3.99
C GLN A 31 -9.30 -10.71 5.44
N TYR A 32 -9.19 -9.82 6.43
CA TYR A 32 -9.27 -10.21 7.84
C TYR A 32 -10.63 -10.81 8.21
N GLU A 33 -11.72 -10.25 7.74
CA GLU A 33 -13.06 -10.76 7.97
C GLU A 33 -13.26 -12.13 7.30
N ALA A 34 -12.77 -12.28 6.07
CA ALA A 34 -12.83 -13.55 5.35
C ALA A 34 -12.06 -14.67 6.07
N ILE A 35 -10.94 -14.38 6.73
CA ILE A 35 -10.18 -15.35 7.53
C ILE A 35 -11.03 -15.92 8.66
N ALA A 36 -11.91 -15.11 9.27
CA ALA A 36 -12.77 -15.58 10.36
C ALA A 36 -13.95 -16.47 9.91
N GLN A 37 -14.41 -16.28 8.67
CA GLN A 37 -15.70 -16.86 8.22
C GLN A 37 -15.57 -17.91 7.12
N SER A 38 -14.48 -17.91 6.35
CA SER A 38 -14.33 -18.76 5.17
C SER A 38 -13.42 -19.96 5.44
N ALA A 39 -13.71 -21.10 4.85
CA ALA A 39 -12.83 -22.27 4.88
C ALA A 39 -11.65 -22.15 3.89
N LEU A 40 -11.75 -21.24 2.93
CA LEU A 40 -10.78 -21.00 1.88
C LEU A 40 -10.57 -19.48 1.71
N VAL A 41 -9.32 -19.05 1.78
CA VAL A 41 -8.94 -17.62 1.68
C VAL A 41 -7.86 -17.46 0.62
N GLU A 42 -8.04 -16.50 -0.26
CA GLU A 42 -7.08 -16.17 -1.30
C GLU A 42 -6.36 -14.84 -0.95
N ILE A 43 -5.04 -14.90 -0.86
CA ILE A 43 -4.20 -13.74 -0.58
C ILE A 43 -3.45 -13.34 -1.84
N GLN A 44 -3.62 -12.07 -2.21
CA GLN A 44 -2.91 -11.47 -3.32
C GLN A 44 -1.66 -10.75 -2.79
N SER A 45 -0.48 -11.20 -3.23
CA SER A 45 0.77 -10.46 -3.00
C SER A 45 0.83 -9.26 -3.94
N GLY A 46 1.34 -8.13 -3.45
CA GLY A 46 1.52 -6.93 -4.27
C GLY A 46 0.48 -5.82 -4.04
N THR A 47 -0.56 -6.04 -3.23
CA THR A 47 -1.53 -5.00 -2.85
C THR A 47 -0.88 -3.80 -2.16
N ALA A 48 0.28 -3.98 -1.52
CA ALA A 48 1.06 -2.91 -0.91
C ALA A 48 1.49 -1.81 -1.91
N PHE A 49 1.63 -2.13 -3.19
CA PHE A 49 1.93 -1.12 -4.22
C PHE A 49 0.83 -0.08 -4.39
N LEU A 50 -0.39 -0.36 -3.93
CA LEU A 50 -1.49 0.61 -3.91
C LEU A 50 -1.24 1.79 -2.96
N LEU A 51 -0.27 1.66 -2.04
CA LEU A 51 0.14 2.76 -1.15
C LEU A 51 1.15 3.71 -1.81
N LEU A 52 1.83 3.31 -2.89
CA LEU A 52 2.84 4.14 -3.55
C LEU A 52 2.31 5.51 -4.04
N PRO A 53 1.07 5.63 -4.55
CA PRO A 53 0.54 6.94 -4.94
C PRO A 53 0.49 7.97 -3.81
N LEU A 54 0.52 7.56 -2.51
CA LEU A 54 0.60 8.48 -1.37
C LEU A 54 1.89 9.31 -1.34
N ILE A 55 2.88 8.96 -2.13
CA ILE A 55 4.10 9.76 -2.33
C ILE A 55 3.76 11.13 -2.93
N LEU A 56 2.73 11.21 -3.79
CA LEU A 56 2.37 12.46 -4.47
C LEU A 56 1.89 13.56 -3.52
N PRO A 57 0.88 13.34 -2.65
CA PRO A 57 0.46 14.35 -1.68
C PRO A 57 1.60 14.70 -0.70
N LEU A 58 2.47 13.76 -0.35
CA LEU A 58 3.64 14.07 0.48
C LEU A 58 4.59 15.04 -0.23
N LEU A 59 4.94 14.79 -1.49
CA LEU A 59 5.81 15.68 -2.27
C LEU A 59 5.21 17.09 -2.38
N HIS A 60 3.89 17.17 -2.57
CA HIS A 60 3.20 18.46 -2.63
C HIS A 60 3.27 19.20 -1.29
N LEU A 61 2.99 18.53 -0.17
CA LEU A 61 3.11 19.10 1.16
C LEU A 61 4.53 19.58 1.46
N LEU A 62 5.55 18.79 1.10
CA LEU A 62 6.95 19.17 1.26
C LEU A 62 7.32 20.40 0.41
N SER A 63 6.79 20.50 -0.82
CA SER A 63 6.99 21.65 -1.69
C SER A 63 6.35 22.94 -1.14
N ILE A 64 5.14 22.82 -0.56
CA ILE A 64 4.47 23.95 0.12
C ILE A 64 5.28 24.37 1.35
N ALA A 65 5.72 23.41 2.15
CA ALA A 65 6.53 23.69 3.34
C ALA A 65 7.87 24.37 2.97
N GLU A 66 8.54 23.93 1.90
CA GLU A 66 9.75 24.61 1.40
C GLU A 66 9.49 26.07 1.08
N LYS A 67 8.43 26.35 0.33
CA LYS A 67 8.09 27.73 -0.06
C LYS A 67 7.74 28.62 1.13
N ARG A 68 7.16 28.06 2.19
CA ARG A 68 6.67 28.83 3.33
C ARG A 68 7.71 29.03 4.42
N PHE A 69 8.61 28.06 4.62
CA PHE A 69 9.53 28.04 5.77
C PHE A 69 11.02 28.16 5.39
N ALA A 70 11.37 27.92 4.14
CA ALA A 70 12.76 27.89 3.72
C ALA A 70 13.14 29.16 2.93
N ASN A 71 13.61 30.20 3.65
CA ASN A 71 14.10 31.40 3.05
C ASN A 71 15.65 31.56 3.26
N GLY A 72 16.35 31.96 2.22
CA GLY A 72 17.80 32.27 2.29
C GLY A 72 18.68 31.04 2.63
N PRO A 73 19.71 31.20 3.49
CA PRO A 73 20.69 30.13 3.75
C PRO A 73 20.13 28.89 4.42
N LYS A 74 18.92 28.97 4.99
CA LYS A 74 18.22 27.81 5.60
C LYS A 74 17.63 26.85 4.55
N GLN A 75 17.47 27.31 3.31
CA GLN A 75 16.88 26.52 2.23
C GLN A 75 17.70 25.26 1.91
N ALA A 76 19.02 25.35 1.89
CA ALA A 76 19.88 24.20 1.61
C ALA A 76 19.77 23.10 2.69
N LYS A 77 19.69 23.51 3.98
CA LYS A 77 19.49 22.57 5.10
C LYS A 77 18.11 21.93 5.05
N PHE A 78 17.07 22.71 4.71
CA PHE A 78 15.71 22.24 4.57
C PHE A 78 15.58 21.20 3.45
N ARG A 79 16.15 21.44 2.26
CA ARG A 79 16.17 20.48 1.15
C ARG A 79 16.86 19.16 1.52
N LYS A 80 17.97 19.22 2.24
CA LYS A 80 18.67 18.02 2.71
C LYS A 80 17.82 17.21 3.70
N LEU A 81 17.09 17.89 4.60
CA LEU A 81 16.15 17.25 5.51
C LEU A 81 14.97 16.65 4.76
N GLN A 82 14.40 17.39 3.81
CA GLN A 82 13.29 16.96 2.95
C GLN A 82 13.62 15.67 2.19
N SER A 83 14.82 15.58 1.60
CA SER A 83 15.26 14.36 0.90
C SER A 83 15.35 13.16 1.85
N LYS A 84 15.86 13.35 3.08
CA LYS A 84 15.92 12.29 4.07
C LYS A 84 14.54 11.83 4.51
N LEU A 85 13.62 12.77 4.77
CA LEU A 85 12.24 12.46 5.15
C LEU A 85 11.50 11.73 4.03
N PHE A 86 11.74 12.13 2.78
CA PHE A 86 11.16 11.47 1.62
C PHE A 86 11.63 10.01 1.51
N ILE A 87 12.93 9.76 1.59
CA ILE A 87 13.49 8.40 1.55
C ILE A 87 12.93 7.56 2.70
N LEU A 88 12.90 8.10 3.92
CA LEU A 88 12.35 7.43 5.09
C LEU A 88 10.87 7.06 4.88
N PHE A 89 10.08 7.97 4.32
CA PHE A 89 8.66 7.74 4.05
C PHE A 89 8.46 6.63 3.00
N VAL A 90 9.25 6.62 1.92
CA VAL A 90 9.20 5.55 0.92
C VAL A 90 9.56 4.20 1.54
N LEU A 91 10.58 4.15 2.39
CA LEU A 91 10.97 2.92 3.09
C LEU A 91 9.86 2.43 4.04
N ILE A 92 9.19 3.36 4.75
CA ILE A 92 8.06 3.01 5.62
C ILE A 92 6.89 2.48 4.79
N LEU A 93 6.55 3.10 3.66
CA LEU A 93 5.47 2.62 2.79
C LEU A 93 5.74 1.21 2.25
N LEU A 94 6.95 0.96 1.76
CA LEU A 94 7.33 -0.35 1.25
C LEU A 94 7.38 -1.39 2.39
N GLY A 95 7.95 -1.03 3.53
CA GLY A 95 8.05 -1.89 4.70
C GLY A 95 6.68 -2.22 5.30
N SER A 96 5.77 -1.24 5.39
CA SER A 96 4.43 -1.47 5.93
C SER A 96 3.64 -2.50 5.13
N GLY A 97 3.75 -2.49 3.81
CA GLY A 97 3.12 -3.49 2.96
C GLY A 97 3.63 -4.91 3.22
N PHE A 98 4.94 -5.05 3.41
CA PHE A 98 5.53 -6.33 3.80
C PHE A 98 5.05 -6.80 5.17
N VAL A 99 5.07 -5.91 6.17
CA VAL A 99 4.62 -6.22 7.54
C VAL A 99 3.14 -6.62 7.56
N ILE A 100 2.26 -5.88 6.88
CA ILE A 100 0.84 -6.21 6.79
C ILE A 100 0.63 -7.60 6.18
N ASN A 101 1.33 -7.91 5.10
CA ASN A 101 1.24 -9.23 4.47
C ASN A 101 1.69 -10.36 5.42
N GLN A 102 2.79 -10.17 6.16
CA GLN A 102 3.25 -11.14 7.15
C GLN A 102 2.28 -11.28 8.33
N MET A 103 1.63 -10.20 8.76
CA MET A 103 0.60 -10.26 9.79
C MET A 103 -0.60 -11.10 9.34
N VAL A 104 -1.07 -10.92 8.10
CA VAL A 104 -2.17 -11.72 7.54
C VAL A 104 -1.80 -13.19 7.47
N ILE A 105 -0.62 -13.53 6.96
CA ILE A 105 -0.11 -14.92 6.88
C ILE A 105 0.01 -15.53 8.29
N SER A 106 0.51 -14.79 9.25
CA SER A 106 0.62 -15.24 10.65
C SER A 106 -0.74 -15.56 11.24
N GLN A 107 -1.74 -14.72 11.01
CA GLN A 107 -3.12 -14.96 11.47
C GLN A 107 -3.72 -16.21 10.84
N LEU A 108 -3.48 -16.45 9.55
CA LEU A 108 -3.92 -17.66 8.87
C LEU A 108 -3.32 -18.91 9.52
N ASN A 109 -2.01 -18.91 9.78
CA ASN A 109 -1.32 -20.03 10.41
C ASN A 109 -1.85 -20.30 11.83
N ILE A 110 -2.10 -19.24 12.63
CA ILE A 110 -2.68 -19.36 13.99
C ILE A 110 -4.09 -19.99 13.92
N GLN A 111 -4.87 -19.70 12.89
CA GLN A 111 -6.22 -20.25 12.72
C GLN A 111 -6.24 -21.63 12.04
N GLY A 112 -5.08 -22.23 11.79
CA GLY A 112 -4.94 -23.58 11.24
C GLY A 112 -5.08 -23.67 9.72
N TYR A 113 -4.96 -22.55 9.00
CA TYR A 113 -4.91 -22.58 7.54
C TYR A 113 -3.54 -23.04 7.05
N GLN A 114 -3.55 -23.81 5.98
CA GLN A 114 -2.36 -24.27 5.26
C GLN A 114 -2.37 -23.73 3.83
N ALA A 115 -1.19 -23.36 3.32
CA ALA A 115 -1.05 -22.92 1.95
C ALA A 115 -1.32 -24.12 1.01
N CYS A 116 -2.22 -23.93 0.04
CA CYS A 116 -2.40 -24.88 -1.05
C CYS A 116 -1.18 -24.83 -1.98
N SER A 117 -0.82 -25.98 -2.56
CA SER A 117 0.35 -26.12 -3.44
C SER A 117 0.27 -25.30 -4.73
N MET A 118 -0.92 -24.79 -5.06
CA MET A 118 -1.12 -23.99 -6.26
C MET A 118 -0.95 -22.50 -5.99
N VAL A 119 -0.01 -21.90 -6.70
CA VAL A 119 0.18 -20.46 -6.79
C VAL A 119 -0.28 -20.04 -8.17
N SER A 120 -1.38 -19.30 -8.25
CA SER A 120 -1.82 -18.73 -9.53
C SER A 120 -1.14 -17.40 -9.79
N HIS A 121 -0.59 -17.25 -10.99
CA HIS A 121 0.01 -16.00 -11.45
C HIS A 121 -0.94 -15.32 -12.44
N GLN A 122 -1.57 -14.22 -12.03
CA GLN A 122 -2.35 -13.39 -12.91
C GLN A 122 -1.74 -12.00 -13.02
N ALA A 123 -1.39 -11.60 -14.24
CA ALA A 123 -1.01 -10.22 -14.58
C ALA A 123 -0.09 -9.52 -13.57
N ARG A 124 1.06 -10.05 -13.22
CA ARG A 124 2.04 -9.51 -12.25
C ARG A 124 1.68 -9.65 -10.76
N SER A 125 0.55 -10.28 -10.43
CA SER A 125 0.19 -10.59 -9.05
C SER A 125 0.30 -12.09 -8.81
N THR A 126 0.80 -12.45 -7.64
CA THR A 126 0.83 -13.83 -7.17
C THR A 126 -0.31 -14.02 -6.18
N PHE A 127 -1.19 -14.96 -6.46
CA PHE A 127 -2.26 -15.36 -5.55
C PHE A 127 -1.86 -16.65 -4.87
N THR A 128 -1.95 -16.66 -3.55
CA THR A 128 -1.73 -17.86 -2.75
C THR A 128 -3.04 -18.19 -2.03
N THR A 129 -3.55 -19.38 -2.28
CA THR A 129 -4.78 -19.89 -1.65
C THR A 129 -4.42 -20.62 -0.36
N TYR A 130 -5.13 -20.31 0.70
CA TYR A 130 -5.00 -20.94 2.02
C TYR A 130 -6.31 -21.66 2.36
N SER A 131 -6.23 -22.88 2.91
CA SER A 131 -7.39 -23.67 3.31
C SER A 131 -7.20 -24.29 4.69
N LYS A 132 -8.30 -24.45 5.44
CA LYS A 132 -8.33 -25.25 6.68
C LYS A 132 -8.35 -26.74 6.41
N ASP A 133 -8.84 -27.14 5.24
CA ASP A 133 -8.89 -28.54 4.81
C ASP A 133 -8.16 -28.69 3.48
N SER A 134 -7.18 -29.58 3.44
CA SER A 134 -6.43 -29.89 2.23
C SER A 134 -7.31 -30.42 1.08
N ALA A 135 -8.47 -30.99 1.39
CA ALA A 135 -9.44 -31.48 0.40
C ALA A 135 -10.11 -30.33 -0.38
N LEU A 136 -10.14 -29.10 0.20
CA LEU A 136 -10.72 -27.90 -0.42
C LEU A 136 -9.74 -27.17 -1.32
N CYS A 137 -8.46 -27.55 -1.34
CA CYS A 137 -7.50 -26.95 -2.24
C CYS A 137 -7.87 -27.22 -3.70
N PRO A 138 -7.82 -26.22 -4.59
CA PRO A 138 -8.09 -26.41 -6.00
C PRO A 138 -7.12 -27.46 -6.57
N LYS A 139 -7.67 -28.47 -7.23
CA LYS A 139 -6.88 -29.47 -7.95
C LYS A 139 -6.41 -28.88 -9.28
N SER A 140 -5.14 -29.07 -9.62
CA SER A 140 -4.53 -28.72 -10.91
C SER A 140 -5.25 -29.36 -12.09
#